data_7771d00b277d724fa34d4dfcdf97806f
#
_entry.id   7771d00b277d724fa34d4dfcdf97806f
#
_cell.length_a   1.000
_cell.length_b   1.000
_cell.length_c   1.000
_cell.angle_alpha   90.00
_cell.angle_beta   90.00
_cell.angle_gamma   90.00
#
_symmetry.space_group_name_H-M   'P 1'
#
loop_
_entity.id
_entity.type
_entity.pdbx_description
1 polymer ?
#
loop_
_entity_poly.entity_id
_entity_poly.type
_entity_poly.pdbx_seq_one_letter_code
_entity_poly.pdbx_strand_id
1 'polypeptide(L)'
;MLHIDGEMTIYTAAALKEELMKFINQPCEREIDLSDVSEMDSAGLQLLILAKREALRHNTPLRLTGHSRAVLEVMDICNMAAYFGDPIWESEGAR
;
A
#
# COMPACT_ATOMS: atom_id res chain seq x y z
N MET A 1 0.55 13.11 3.30
CA MET A 1 0.37 12.00 2.37
C MET A 1 1.70 11.57 1.78
N LEU A 2 1.92 10.28 1.66
CA LEU A 2 3.12 9.75 1.01
C LEU A 2 2.77 9.34 -0.42
N HIS A 3 3.57 9.78 -1.36
CA HIS A 3 3.38 9.45 -2.77
C HIS A 3 4.50 8.50 -3.19
N ILE A 4 4.12 7.34 -3.70
CA ILE A 4 5.08 6.36 -4.18
C ILE A 4 5.03 6.31 -5.69
N ASP A 5 6.17 6.49 -6.34
CA ASP A 5 6.23 6.34 -7.78
C ASP A 5 7.31 5.33 -8.15
N GLY A 6 7.20 4.80 -9.37
CA GLY A 6 8.15 3.81 -9.85
C GLY A 6 7.82 2.41 -9.35
N GLU A 7 8.85 1.63 -9.11
CA GLU A 7 8.68 0.22 -8.76
C GLU A 7 8.46 -0.01 -7.27
N MET A 8 7.60 -0.96 -6.96
CA MET A 8 7.49 -1.54 -5.63
C MET A 8 7.80 -3.03 -5.75
N THR A 9 9.08 -3.34 -5.85
CA THR A 9 9.54 -4.68 -6.13
C THR A 9 10.62 -5.10 -5.15
N ILE A 10 11.08 -6.34 -5.28
CA ILE A 10 12.16 -6.83 -4.44
C ILE A 10 13.41 -5.97 -4.54
N TYR A 11 13.59 -5.29 -5.67
CA TYR A 11 14.76 -4.43 -5.88
C TYR A 11 14.69 -3.11 -5.15
N THR A 12 13.49 -2.65 -4.84
CA THR A 12 13.27 -1.37 -4.16
C THR A 12 12.76 -1.54 -2.74
N ALA A 13 12.51 -2.76 -2.31
CA ALA A 13 11.83 -3.03 -1.05
C ALA A 13 12.52 -2.44 0.17
N ALA A 14 13.85 -2.56 0.24
CA ALA A 14 14.57 -2.09 1.42
C ALA A 14 14.45 -0.58 1.60
N ALA A 15 14.62 0.18 0.52
CA ALA A 15 14.50 1.63 0.57
C ALA A 15 13.08 2.06 0.88
N LEU A 16 12.12 1.41 0.25
CA LEU A 16 10.70 1.72 0.49
C LEU A 16 10.29 1.41 1.91
N LYS A 17 10.82 0.34 2.49
CA LYS A 17 10.50 -0.01 3.86
C LYS A 17 10.91 1.11 4.81
N GLU A 18 12.10 1.66 4.64
CA GLU A 18 12.54 2.77 5.47
C GLU A 18 11.63 3.98 5.35
N GLU A 19 11.26 4.32 4.12
CA GLU A 19 10.35 5.44 3.87
C GLU A 19 9.00 5.21 4.53
N LEU A 20 8.46 4.01 4.37
CA LEU A 20 7.15 3.70 4.94
C LEU A 20 7.16 3.74 6.45
N MET A 21 8.22 3.21 7.08
CA MET A 21 8.30 3.21 8.53
C MET A 21 8.42 4.62 9.08
N LYS A 22 9.20 5.48 8.42
CA LYS A 22 9.30 6.87 8.82
C LYS A 22 7.97 7.58 8.69
N PHE A 23 7.26 7.32 7.60
CA PHE A 23 5.98 7.94 7.36
C PHE A 23 4.95 7.54 8.41
N ILE A 24 4.91 6.27 8.75
CA ILE A 24 3.94 5.76 9.73
C ILE A 24 4.19 6.31 11.12
N ASN A 25 5.45 6.59 11.44
CA ASN A 25 5.81 7.11 12.75
C ASN A 25 5.58 8.60 12.92
N GLN A 26 5.19 9.29 11.87
CA GLN A 26 4.89 10.72 11.96
C GLN A 26 3.49 10.93 12.52
N PRO A 27 3.30 11.96 13.36
CA PRO A 27 2.00 12.23 13.96
C PRO A 27 1.10 13.03 13.01
N CYS A 28 0.87 12.51 11.83
CA CYS A 28 0.06 13.19 10.84
C CYS A 28 -0.81 12.19 10.09
N GLU A 29 -1.61 12.71 9.20
CA GLU A 29 -2.51 11.91 8.38
C GLU A 29 -1.72 10.86 7.60
N ARG A 30 -2.24 9.64 7.58
CA ARG A 30 -1.55 8.52 6.95
C ARG A 30 -2.29 8.02 5.73
N GLU A 31 -1.93 8.60 4.63
CA GLU A 31 -2.48 8.19 3.34
C GLU A 31 -1.33 7.96 2.37
N ILE A 32 -1.37 6.86 1.66
CA ILE A 32 -0.36 6.53 0.65
C ILE A 32 -1.02 6.51 -0.71
N ASP A 33 -0.50 7.34 -1.62
CA ASP A 33 -0.99 7.42 -2.99
C ASP A 33 -0.15 6.48 -3.86
N LEU A 34 -0.82 5.52 -4.47
CA LEU A 34 -0.18 4.48 -5.28
C LEU A 34 -0.42 4.67 -6.78
N SER A 35 -0.91 5.83 -7.19
CA SER A 35 -1.31 6.05 -8.58
C SER A 35 -0.16 5.99 -9.57
N ASP A 36 1.05 6.29 -9.13
CA ASP A 36 2.21 6.28 -10.01
C ASP A 36 3.13 5.08 -9.84
N VAL A 37 2.65 4.04 -9.17
CA VAL A 37 3.40 2.80 -9.05
C VAL A 37 3.35 2.08 -10.40
N SER A 38 4.50 1.97 -11.06
CA SER A 38 4.57 1.42 -12.41
C SER A 38 4.68 -0.10 -12.43
N GLU A 39 5.30 -0.67 -11.41
CA GLU A 39 5.45 -2.12 -11.31
C GLU A 39 5.34 -2.55 -9.86
N MET A 40 4.81 -3.74 -9.63
CA MET A 40 4.68 -4.29 -8.31
C MET A 40 4.82 -5.80 -8.37
N ASP A 41 5.50 -6.39 -7.38
CA ASP A 41 5.55 -7.83 -7.21
C ASP A 41 5.13 -8.16 -5.78
N SER A 42 5.28 -9.44 -5.39
CA SER A 42 4.86 -9.85 -4.05
C SER A 42 5.63 -9.16 -2.95
N ALA A 43 6.88 -8.75 -3.20
CA ALA A 43 7.65 -8.00 -2.20
C ALA A 43 7.01 -6.63 -1.94
N GLY A 44 6.53 -5.97 -2.99
CA GLY A 44 5.81 -4.70 -2.82
C GLY A 44 4.53 -4.88 -2.03
N LEU A 45 3.79 -5.95 -2.33
CA LEU A 45 2.57 -6.24 -1.59
C LEU A 45 2.87 -6.48 -0.12
N GLN A 46 3.94 -7.21 0.18
CA GLN A 46 4.34 -7.46 1.57
C GLN A 46 4.64 -6.17 2.31
N LEU A 47 5.22 -5.20 1.62
CA LEU A 47 5.49 -3.89 2.22
C LEU A 47 4.21 -3.19 2.62
N LEU A 48 3.19 -3.25 1.78
CA LEU A 48 1.90 -2.63 2.10
C LEU A 48 1.24 -3.32 3.28
N ILE A 49 1.34 -4.63 3.34
CA ILE A 49 0.81 -5.40 4.48
C ILE A 49 1.53 -4.99 5.76
N LEU A 50 2.85 -4.89 5.69
CA LEU A 50 3.65 -4.48 6.85
C LEU A 50 3.26 -3.08 7.30
N ALA A 51 3.08 -2.17 6.36
CA ALA A 51 2.68 -0.80 6.66
C ALA A 51 1.34 -0.74 7.37
N LYS A 52 0.37 -1.52 6.89
CA LYS A 52 -0.94 -1.59 7.52
C LYS A 52 -0.85 -2.13 8.94
N ARG A 53 -0.03 -3.15 9.15
CA ARG A 53 0.15 -3.73 10.49
C ARG A 53 0.77 -2.74 11.45
N GLU A 54 1.81 -2.04 11.00
CA GLU A 54 2.47 -1.05 11.86
C GLU A 54 1.54 0.09 12.22
N ALA A 55 0.74 0.53 11.26
CA ALA A 55 -0.23 1.59 11.51
C ALA A 55 -1.24 1.16 12.57
N LEU A 56 -1.70 -0.08 12.50
CA LEU A 56 -2.64 -0.61 13.49
C LEU A 56 -2.00 -0.69 14.87
N ARG A 57 -0.72 -1.04 14.95
CA ARG A 57 -0.01 -1.10 16.22
C ARG A 57 0.07 0.27 16.89
N HIS A 58 0.08 1.33 16.08
CA HIS A 58 0.12 2.70 16.58
C HIS A 58 -1.27 3.31 16.71
N ASN A 59 -2.31 2.49 16.53
CA ASN A 59 -3.70 2.95 16.59
C ASN A 59 -3.99 4.05 15.58
N THR A 60 -3.33 4.01 14.44
CA THR A 60 -3.48 5.05 13.43
C THR A 60 -3.92 4.38 12.13
N PRO A 61 -5.08 4.72 11.61
CA PRO A 61 -5.54 4.11 10.36
C PRO A 61 -4.67 4.56 9.19
N LEU A 62 -4.33 3.61 8.34
CA LEU A 62 -3.58 3.87 7.12
C LEU A 62 -4.51 3.66 5.93
N ARG A 63 -4.56 4.63 5.05
CA ARG A 63 -5.36 4.55 3.83
C ARG A 63 -4.47 4.41 2.61
N LEU A 64 -4.84 3.51 1.72
CA LEU A 64 -4.18 3.37 0.43
C LEU A 64 -5.13 3.89 -0.63
N THR A 65 -4.65 4.80 -1.45
CA THR A 65 -5.49 5.45 -2.47
C THR A 65 -4.77 5.48 -3.80
N GLY A 66 -5.52 5.77 -4.86
CA GLY A 66 -4.96 5.96 -6.18
C GLY A 66 -4.31 4.73 -6.77
N HIS A 67 -4.84 3.55 -6.47
CA HIS A 67 -4.23 2.30 -6.91
C HIS A 67 -3.97 2.30 -8.40
N SER A 68 -2.70 2.11 -8.79
CA SER A 68 -2.33 2.00 -10.19
C SER A 68 -2.76 0.63 -10.71
N ARG A 69 -2.69 0.47 -12.04
CA ARG A 69 -3.01 -0.80 -12.66
C ARG A 69 -2.11 -1.92 -12.12
N ALA A 70 -0.82 -1.63 -11.97
CA ALA A 70 0.13 -2.63 -11.45
C ALA A 70 -0.26 -3.09 -10.05
N VAL A 71 -0.67 -2.16 -9.20
CA VAL A 71 -1.09 -2.47 -7.84
C VAL A 71 -2.36 -3.30 -7.84
N LEU A 72 -3.34 -2.90 -8.64
CA LEU A 72 -4.60 -3.61 -8.72
C LEU A 72 -4.42 -5.05 -9.21
N GLU A 73 -3.56 -5.24 -10.19
CA GLU A 73 -3.32 -6.57 -10.72
C GLU A 73 -2.74 -7.51 -9.68
N VAL A 74 -1.76 -7.02 -8.91
CA VAL A 74 -1.15 -7.85 -7.88
C VAL A 74 -2.13 -8.15 -6.75
N MET A 75 -2.88 -7.15 -6.33
CA MET A 75 -3.88 -7.35 -5.28
C MET A 75 -4.95 -8.35 -5.71
N ASP A 76 -5.36 -8.29 -6.98
CA ASP A 76 -6.35 -9.20 -7.50
C ASP A 76 -5.84 -10.64 -7.55
N ILE A 77 -4.61 -10.81 -8.04
CA ILE A 77 -4.00 -12.14 -8.11
C ILE A 77 -3.86 -12.76 -6.72
N CYS A 78 -3.50 -11.97 -5.74
CA CYS A 78 -3.28 -12.45 -4.38
C CYS A 78 -4.55 -12.43 -3.54
N ASN A 79 -5.67 -11.97 -4.11
CA ASN A 79 -6.95 -11.89 -3.41
C ASN A 79 -6.87 -11.09 -2.12
N MET A 80 -6.19 -9.95 -2.17
CA MET A 80 -5.96 -9.13 -1.00
C MET A 80 -6.92 -7.96 -0.85
N ALA A 81 -7.90 -7.85 -1.74
CA ALA A 81 -8.84 -6.74 -1.71
C ALA A 81 -9.54 -6.62 -0.37
N ALA A 82 -10.07 -7.74 0.13
CA ALA A 82 -10.78 -7.75 1.39
C ALA A 82 -9.89 -7.40 2.57
N TYR A 83 -8.62 -7.78 2.47
CA TYR A 83 -7.67 -7.53 3.55
C TYR A 83 -7.45 -6.02 3.76
N PHE A 84 -7.30 -5.27 2.67
CA PHE A 84 -7.02 -3.84 2.79
C PHE A 84 -8.26 -3.01 3.02
N GLY A 85 -9.40 -3.42 2.46
CA GLY A 85 -10.65 -2.71 2.65
C GLY A 85 -10.64 -1.27 2.20
N ASP A 86 -9.87 -0.96 1.18
CA ASP A 86 -9.73 0.42 0.71
C ASP A 86 -10.86 0.79 -0.26
N PRO A 87 -11.20 2.08 -0.36
CA PRO A 87 -12.37 2.52 -1.13
C PRO A 87 -12.42 2.06 -2.57
N ILE A 88 -11.26 1.95 -3.21
CA ILE A 88 -11.25 1.54 -4.61
C ILE A 88 -11.78 0.13 -4.79
N TRP A 89 -11.69 -0.69 -3.75
CA TRP A 89 -12.19 -2.04 -3.79
C TRP A 89 -13.68 -2.14 -3.49
N GLU A 90 -14.20 -1.16 -2.81
CA GLU A 90 -15.61 -1.18 -2.45
C GLU A 90 -16.51 -1.12 -3.67
N SER A 91 -16.07 -0.43 -4.71
CA SER A 91 -16.82 -0.37 -5.95
C SER A 91 -16.79 -1.71 -6.68
N GLU A 92 -15.78 -2.50 -6.44
CA GLU A 92 -15.61 -3.82 -7.06
C GLU A 92 -16.00 -4.92 -6.10
N GLY A 93 -15.84 -4.64 -4.83
CA GLY A 93 -16.04 -5.62 -3.78
C GLY A 93 -17.48 -6.01 -3.58
N ALA A 94 -18.37 -5.36 -4.26
CA ALA A 94 -19.78 -5.71 -4.22
C ALA A 94 -20.03 -7.12 -4.71
N ARG A 95 -19.06 -7.67 -5.41
CA ARG A 95 -19.15 -9.04 -5.88
C ARG A 95 -19.02 -10.05 -4.75
#